data_788b902808dd308b482c408dc2ecade7
#
_entry.id   788b902808dd308b482c408dc2ecade7
#
_cell.length_a   1.000
_cell.length_b   1.000
_cell.length_c   1.000
_cell.angle_alpha   90.00
_cell.angle_beta   90.00
_cell.angle_gamma   90.00
#
_symmetry.space_group_name_H-M   'P 1'
#
loop_
_entity.id
_entity.type
_entity.pdbx_description
1 polymer ?
#
loop_
_entity_poly.entity_id
_entity_poly.type
_entity_poly.pdbx_seq_one_letter_code
_entity_poly.pdbx_strand_id
1 'polypeptide(L)'
;MSGHSSYQPSTGIERWVDSRLPLPRMIYDSFVAYPVPRNLNYAYTFGAMLSVMLIVQILTGVVLAMHYAAETTVAFTSVEKIMRDVNHGWLLRYMHANGASFFFIAVYLHIARGLYYGSYKAPREILWILGCVIFLLMMATGFMGYVLPWGQMSFWGATVITGFFTAFPLVGEWIQQFLLGGFAVDQPTLNRFFALHYLLPFMIAGVVILHIWALHVTGQTNPTGVEVKSKTDTVPFTPYATLKDALGVSVFLIAYAWFVFYMPNFLGHPDNYIMADSLKTPAHIVPEWYFLPFYAMLRAITFNVGPIDSKLGGVLVMFGAIVVLFFLPWLDTSKVRSAVYRPWYKLFFWIFVANAIMLGWLGSRPAEGLYVTMSQLGTLYYFGFFLAIMPLLGLFETPRRIPNSITEAVLEKNAKATTDAPCRREDLSAGESDDNEEACNRHRAHGRPRRVYHRLGRRRPR
;
A
#
# COMPACT_ATOMS: atom_id res chain seq x y z
N MET A 1 -19.32 -17.05 -10.82
CA MET A 1 -20.29 -16.80 -9.73
C MET A 1 -21.69 -17.07 -10.27
N SER A 2 -22.19 -18.28 -10.14
CA SER A 2 -23.56 -18.68 -10.56
C SER A 2 -24.34 -19.26 -9.36
N GLY A 3 -24.15 -18.66 -8.18
CA GLY A 3 -25.01 -18.92 -7.03
C GLY A 3 -26.13 -17.89 -7.03
N HIS A 4 -27.37 -18.35 -6.80
CA HIS A 4 -28.48 -17.42 -6.62
C HIS A 4 -28.18 -16.48 -5.45
N SER A 5 -28.26 -15.14 -5.70
CA SER A 5 -28.17 -14.13 -4.67
C SER A 5 -29.20 -14.39 -3.57
N SER A 6 -28.80 -14.26 -2.31
CA SER A 6 -29.73 -14.32 -1.18
C SER A 6 -30.47 -13.01 -0.93
N TYR A 7 -30.21 -11.98 -1.73
CA TYR A 7 -30.87 -10.68 -1.63
C TYR A 7 -32.37 -10.79 -1.96
N GLN A 8 -33.19 -10.26 -1.06
CA GLN A 8 -34.64 -10.14 -1.21
C GLN A 8 -35.03 -8.67 -1.08
N PRO A 9 -35.48 -8.01 -2.16
CA PRO A 9 -35.93 -6.62 -2.06
C PRO A 9 -37.15 -6.50 -1.15
N SER A 10 -37.08 -5.62 -0.13
CA SER A 10 -38.07 -5.49 0.92
C SER A 10 -39.23 -4.54 0.54
N THR A 11 -38.92 -3.49 -0.23
CA THR A 11 -39.90 -2.43 -0.59
C THR A 11 -40.31 -2.49 -2.06
N GLY A 12 -41.40 -1.81 -2.41
CA GLY A 12 -41.86 -1.68 -3.80
C GLY A 12 -40.82 -0.95 -4.67
N ILE A 13 -40.14 0.06 -4.11
CA ILE A 13 -39.09 0.83 -4.79
C ILE A 13 -37.88 -0.05 -5.05
N GLU A 14 -37.42 -0.81 -4.06
CA GLU A 14 -36.30 -1.75 -4.23
C GLU A 14 -36.59 -2.80 -5.31
N ARG A 15 -37.80 -3.39 -5.34
CA ARG A 15 -38.21 -4.32 -6.40
C ARG A 15 -38.20 -3.67 -7.78
N TRP A 16 -38.69 -2.43 -7.86
CA TRP A 16 -38.72 -1.70 -9.12
C TRP A 16 -37.31 -1.38 -9.64
N VAL A 17 -36.38 -0.95 -8.75
CA VAL A 17 -34.98 -0.67 -9.09
C VAL A 17 -34.27 -1.98 -9.45
N ASP A 18 -34.35 -3.01 -8.58
CA ASP A 18 -33.62 -4.28 -8.76
C ASP A 18 -34.00 -5.02 -10.05
N SER A 19 -35.27 -4.90 -10.48
CA SER A 19 -35.72 -5.51 -11.74
C SER A 19 -35.20 -4.81 -13.02
N ARG A 20 -34.71 -3.58 -12.94
CA ARG A 20 -34.22 -2.76 -14.06
C ARG A 20 -32.70 -2.53 -14.01
N LEU A 21 -32.18 -2.30 -12.84
CA LEU A 21 -30.78 -2.13 -12.54
C LEU A 21 -30.50 -2.83 -11.20
N PRO A 22 -29.96 -4.08 -11.18
CA PRO A 22 -29.78 -4.87 -9.97
C PRO A 22 -28.66 -4.35 -9.07
N LEU A 23 -28.58 -3.03 -8.90
CA LEU A 23 -27.57 -2.35 -8.10
C LEU A 23 -27.68 -2.69 -6.60
N PRO A 24 -28.88 -2.71 -5.96
CA PRO A 24 -29.00 -3.12 -4.57
C PRO A 24 -28.51 -4.56 -4.35
N ARG A 25 -28.84 -5.47 -5.26
CA ARG A 25 -28.39 -6.88 -5.24
C ARG A 25 -26.87 -6.97 -5.39
N MET A 26 -26.29 -6.24 -6.32
CA MET A 26 -24.84 -6.20 -6.54
C MET A 26 -24.10 -5.68 -5.29
N ILE A 27 -24.62 -4.62 -4.66
CA ILE A 27 -24.04 -4.08 -3.41
C ILE A 27 -24.16 -5.11 -2.28
N TYR A 28 -25.33 -5.74 -2.12
CA TYR A 28 -25.55 -6.76 -1.10
C TYR A 28 -24.59 -7.95 -1.27
N ASP A 29 -24.49 -8.48 -2.48
CA ASP A 29 -23.63 -9.64 -2.77
C ASP A 29 -22.14 -9.33 -2.63
N SER A 30 -21.73 -8.07 -2.89
CA SER A 30 -20.33 -7.64 -2.81
C SER A 30 -19.88 -7.18 -1.43
N PHE A 31 -20.76 -6.56 -0.62
CA PHE A 31 -20.39 -5.91 0.63
C PHE A 31 -21.14 -6.43 1.87
N VAL A 32 -22.15 -7.30 1.69
CA VAL A 32 -22.86 -7.89 2.83
C VAL A 32 -22.62 -9.39 2.87
N ALA A 33 -23.05 -10.11 1.84
CA ALA A 33 -23.00 -11.56 1.82
C ALA A 33 -21.68 -12.16 1.31
N TYR A 34 -20.77 -11.33 0.77
CA TYR A 34 -19.50 -11.81 0.21
C TYR A 34 -18.70 -12.62 1.25
N PRO A 35 -18.31 -13.88 0.92
CA PRO A 35 -17.58 -14.72 1.85
C PRO A 35 -16.12 -14.30 1.92
N VAL A 36 -15.64 -13.93 3.12
CA VAL A 36 -14.24 -13.59 3.39
C VAL A 36 -13.60 -14.63 4.32
N PRO A 37 -12.29 -14.89 4.20
CA PRO A 37 -11.56 -15.77 5.12
C PRO A 37 -11.75 -15.35 6.58
N ARG A 38 -12.14 -16.29 7.45
CA ARG A 38 -12.41 -16.00 8.88
C ARG A 38 -11.19 -15.61 9.71
N ASN A 39 -9.97 -15.82 9.19
CA ASN A 39 -8.71 -15.55 9.88
C ASN A 39 -8.06 -14.20 9.50
N LEU A 40 -8.78 -13.30 8.81
CA LEU A 40 -8.24 -11.98 8.44
C LEU A 40 -7.80 -11.19 9.67
N ASN A 41 -6.62 -10.56 9.59
CA ASN A 41 -6.11 -9.63 10.58
C ASN A 41 -6.20 -8.17 10.07
N TYR A 42 -5.81 -7.20 10.91
CA TYR A 42 -5.88 -5.78 10.55
C TYR A 42 -4.98 -5.34 9.39
N ALA A 43 -3.98 -6.14 8.99
CA ALA A 43 -3.22 -5.84 7.77
C ALA A 43 -4.07 -5.90 6.49
N TYR A 44 -5.26 -6.49 6.55
CA TYR A 44 -6.21 -6.55 5.43
C TYR A 44 -7.14 -5.34 5.35
N THR A 45 -7.14 -4.44 6.35
CA THR A 45 -7.98 -3.23 6.38
C THR A 45 -7.38 -2.05 5.56
N PHE A 46 -6.13 -2.14 5.12
CA PHE A 46 -5.49 -1.06 4.34
C PHE A 46 -6.22 -0.74 3.02
N GLY A 47 -6.90 -1.70 2.41
CA GLY A 47 -7.74 -1.45 1.23
C GLY A 47 -8.92 -0.51 1.53
N ALA A 48 -9.58 -0.68 2.68
CA ALA A 48 -10.64 0.21 3.13
C ALA A 48 -10.11 1.62 3.44
N MET A 49 -8.95 1.73 4.12
CA MET A 49 -8.27 3.01 4.38
C MET A 49 -7.96 3.75 3.09
N LEU A 50 -7.41 3.05 2.08
CA LEU A 50 -7.11 3.62 0.76
C LEU A 50 -8.38 4.11 0.05
N SER A 51 -9.49 3.37 0.13
CA SER A 51 -10.77 3.78 -0.46
C SER A 51 -11.30 5.06 0.20
N VAL A 52 -11.21 5.16 1.52
CA VAL A 52 -11.60 6.38 2.25
C VAL A 52 -10.71 7.56 1.87
N MET A 53 -9.38 7.35 1.78
CA MET A 53 -8.46 8.42 1.38
C MET A 53 -8.69 8.87 -0.06
N LEU A 54 -8.98 7.96 -0.99
CA LEU A 54 -9.33 8.34 -2.36
C LEU A 54 -10.57 9.26 -2.40
N ILE A 55 -11.60 8.92 -1.63
CA ILE A 55 -12.81 9.75 -1.52
C ILE A 55 -12.47 11.13 -0.93
N VAL A 56 -11.70 11.16 0.16
CA VAL A 56 -11.27 12.43 0.80
C VAL A 56 -10.48 13.29 -0.19
N GLN A 57 -9.53 12.70 -0.92
CA GLN A 57 -8.70 13.41 -1.89
C GLN A 57 -9.54 13.97 -3.06
N ILE A 58 -10.46 13.20 -3.61
CA ILE A 58 -11.33 13.67 -4.69
C ILE A 58 -12.24 14.81 -4.19
N LEU A 59 -12.92 14.62 -3.06
CA LEU A 59 -13.86 15.63 -2.55
C LEU A 59 -13.15 16.94 -2.18
N THR A 60 -12.05 16.87 -1.44
CA THR A 60 -11.27 18.06 -1.10
C THR A 60 -10.65 18.71 -2.34
N GLY A 61 -10.13 17.91 -3.29
CA GLY A 61 -9.54 18.40 -4.52
C GLY A 61 -10.54 19.13 -5.43
N VAL A 62 -11.75 18.60 -5.58
CA VAL A 62 -12.83 19.26 -6.36
C VAL A 62 -13.17 20.62 -5.75
N VAL A 63 -13.32 20.70 -4.43
CA VAL A 63 -13.63 21.99 -3.76
C VAL A 63 -12.45 22.97 -3.87
N LEU A 64 -11.21 22.52 -3.70
CA LEU A 64 -10.03 23.35 -3.89
C LEU A 64 -9.92 23.89 -5.32
N ALA A 65 -10.24 23.07 -6.33
CA ALA A 65 -10.23 23.47 -7.73
C ALA A 65 -11.24 24.60 -8.06
N MET A 66 -12.32 24.74 -7.27
CA MET A 66 -13.28 25.84 -7.44
C MET A 66 -12.68 27.21 -7.08
N HIS A 67 -11.60 27.26 -6.32
CA HIS A 67 -10.97 28.46 -5.81
C HIS A 67 -9.54 28.68 -6.35
N TYR A 68 -8.92 27.64 -6.88
CA TYR A 68 -7.56 27.65 -7.39
C TYR A 68 -7.49 28.25 -8.80
N ALA A 69 -6.49 29.06 -9.07
CA ALA A 69 -6.20 29.61 -10.40
C ALA A 69 -4.89 29.04 -10.96
N ALA A 70 -4.99 28.29 -12.07
CA ALA A 70 -3.83 27.66 -12.73
C ALA A 70 -3.10 28.67 -13.64
N GLU A 71 -2.64 29.78 -13.07
CA GLU A 71 -1.90 30.82 -13.76
C GLU A 71 -0.64 31.17 -12.97
N THR A 72 0.53 31.16 -13.61
CA THR A 72 1.84 31.29 -12.93
C THR A 72 1.97 32.59 -12.09
N THR A 73 1.29 33.65 -12.51
CA THR A 73 1.30 34.94 -11.81
C THR A 73 0.46 34.95 -10.54
N VAL A 74 -0.55 34.07 -10.42
CA VAL A 74 -1.50 34.10 -9.29
C VAL A 74 -1.71 32.74 -8.63
N ALA A 75 -1.10 31.66 -9.12
CA ALA A 75 -1.29 30.33 -8.57
C ALA A 75 -0.93 30.26 -7.09
N PHE A 76 0.24 30.78 -6.70
CA PHE A 76 0.69 30.83 -5.31
C PHE A 76 -0.26 31.65 -4.44
N THR A 77 -0.62 32.86 -4.90
CA THR A 77 -1.53 33.75 -4.15
C THR A 77 -2.95 33.20 -4.10
N SER A 78 -3.38 32.43 -5.09
CA SER A 78 -4.70 31.76 -5.04
C SER A 78 -4.77 30.70 -3.94
N VAL A 79 -3.66 29.96 -3.68
CA VAL A 79 -3.56 29.03 -2.56
C VAL A 79 -3.54 29.79 -1.23
N GLU A 80 -2.81 30.91 -1.12
CA GLU A 80 -2.83 31.78 0.06
C GLU A 80 -4.23 32.33 0.34
N LYS A 81 -4.97 32.73 -0.71
CA LYS A 81 -6.37 33.15 -0.59
C LYS A 81 -7.27 32.02 -0.09
N ILE A 82 -7.09 30.80 -0.58
CA ILE A 82 -7.84 29.65 -0.04
C ILE A 82 -7.55 29.48 1.45
N MET A 83 -6.28 29.61 1.86
CA MET A 83 -5.88 29.40 3.25
C MET A 83 -6.40 30.48 4.20
N ARG A 84 -6.59 31.73 3.74
CA ARG A 84 -6.87 32.90 4.59
C ARG A 84 -8.30 33.43 4.46
N ASP A 85 -8.82 33.47 3.24
CA ASP A 85 -10.04 34.23 2.93
C ASP A 85 -11.25 33.32 2.71
N VAL A 86 -11.03 32.06 2.24
CA VAL A 86 -12.12 31.10 2.02
C VAL A 86 -12.52 30.47 3.35
N ASN A 87 -13.82 30.48 3.65
CA ASN A 87 -14.34 29.88 4.88
C ASN A 87 -13.98 28.39 4.96
N HIS A 88 -13.26 27.97 6.02
CA HIS A 88 -12.69 26.63 6.19
C HIS A 88 -11.71 26.19 5.08
N GLY A 89 -11.23 27.08 4.22
CA GLY A 89 -10.29 26.76 3.14
C GLY A 89 -8.97 26.19 3.64
N TRP A 90 -8.46 26.70 4.78
CA TRP A 90 -7.28 26.15 5.46
C TRP A 90 -7.46 24.65 5.81
N LEU A 91 -8.64 24.26 6.29
CA LEU A 91 -8.93 22.89 6.65
C LEU A 91 -8.93 21.99 5.40
N LEU A 92 -9.62 22.41 4.34
CA LEU A 92 -9.64 21.67 3.07
C LEU A 92 -8.24 21.53 2.47
N ARG A 93 -7.44 22.59 2.49
CA ARG A 93 -6.07 22.58 1.98
C ARG A 93 -5.18 21.64 2.77
N TYR A 94 -5.24 21.68 4.12
CA TYR A 94 -4.47 20.78 4.97
C TYR A 94 -4.95 19.33 4.89
N MET A 95 -6.26 19.11 4.78
CA MET A 95 -6.81 17.78 4.52
C MET A 95 -6.28 17.21 3.21
N HIS A 96 -6.26 17.99 2.14
CA HIS A 96 -5.78 17.55 0.85
C HIS A 96 -4.27 17.26 0.86
N ALA A 97 -3.45 18.17 1.37
CA ALA A 97 -2.00 18.03 1.40
C ALA A 97 -1.51 16.88 2.31
N ASN A 98 -1.99 16.83 3.55
CA ASN A 98 -1.67 15.72 4.46
C ASN A 98 -2.32 14.41 4.01
N GLY A 99 -3.49 14.50 3.38
CA GLY A 99 -4.19 13.35 2.82
C GLY A 99 -3.38 12.64 1.75
N ALA A 100 -2.63 13.35 0.91
CA ALA A 100 -1.68 12.74 -0.03
C ALA A 100 -0.64 11.89 0.70
N SER A 101 -0.01 12.43 1.76
CA SER A 101 0.95 11.69 2.59
C SER A 101 0.33 10.44 3.23
N PHE A 102 -0.87 10.56 3.81
CA PHE A 102 -1.58 9.44 4.43
C PHE A 102 -2.01 8.39 3.40
N PHE A 103 -2.34 8.80 2.19
CA PHE A 103 -2.63 7.89 1.08
C PHE A 103 -1.38 7.06 0.71
N PHE A 104 -0.19 7.69 0.64
CA PHE A 104 1.07 6.99 0.41
C PHE A 104 1.49 6.09 1.58
N ILE A 105 1.29 6.49 2.85
CA ILE A 105 1.50 5.61 4.01
C ILE A 105 0.65 4.34 3.87
N ALA A 106 -0.64 4.50 3.60
CA ALA A 106 -1.56 3.38 3.46
C ALA A 106 -1.21 2.46 2.30
N VAL A 107 -0.81 3.00 1.12
CA VAL A 107 -0.44 2.17 -0.05
C VAL A 107 0.86 1.42 0.17
N TYR A 108 1.87 2.00 0.80
CA TYR A 108 3.10 1.29 1.13
C TYR A 108 2.85 0.12 2.11
N LEU A 109 2.01 0.32 3.12
CA LEU A 109 1.61 -0.75 4.04
C LEU A 109 0.76 -1.81 3.32
N HIS A 110 -0.09 -1.41 2.38
CA HIS A 110 -0.87 -2.31 1.54
C HIS A 110 0.02 -3.17 0.62
N ILE A 111 1.04 -2.59 -0.01
CA ILE A 111 2.05 -3.29 -0.81
C ILE A 111 2.86 -4.23 0.08
N ALA A 112 3.36 -3.77 1.23
CA ALA A 112 4.13 -4.59 2.17
C ALA A 112 3.31 -5.79 2.67
N ARG A 113 2.01 -5.62 2.94
CA ARG A 113 1.09 -6.72 3.25
C ARG A 113 0.97 -7.70 2.08
N GLY A 114 0.86 -7.19 0.86
CA GLY A 114 0.83 -8.00 -0.35
C GLY A 114 2.08 -8.85 -0.52
N LEU A 115 3.27 -8.27 -0.30
CA LEU A 115 4.55 -8.96 -0.30
C LEU A 115 4.64 -10.03 0.79
N TYR A 116 4.28 -9.67 2.03
CA TYR A 116 4.39 -10.55 3.18
C TYR A 116 3.50 -11.80 3.10
N TYR A 117 2.27 -11.64 2.61
CA TYR A 117 1.29 -12.74 2.52
C TYR A 117 1.19 -13.35 1.10
N GLY A 118 2.03 -12.92 0.16
CA GLY A 118 2.06 -13.47 -1.20
C GLY A 118 0.77 -13.21 -1.97
N SER A 119 0.17 -12.01 -1.83
CA SER A 119 -1.12 -11.67 -2.43
C SER A 119 -1.05 -11.48 -3.96
N TYR A 120 0.14 -11.47 -4.54
CA TYR A 120 0.42 -11.37 -5.98
C TYR A 120 0.47 -12.71 -6.70
N LYS A 121 0.51 -13.85 -5.95
CA LYS A 121 0.63 -15.19 -6.55
C LYS A 121 -0.67 -15.68 -7.16
N ALA A 122 -0.55 -16.59 -8.12
CA ALA A 122 -1.67 -17.22 -8.81
C ALA A 122 -2.84 -17.58 -7.87
N PRO A 123 -4.08 -17.30 -8.28
CA PRO A 123 -4.57 -16.73 -9.53
C PRO A 123 -4.78 -15.20 -9.47
N ARG A 124 -3.97 -14.44 -8.69
CA ARG A 124 -4.19 -13.02 -8.36
C ARG A 124 -3.21 -12.07 -9.06
N GLU A 125 -2.59 -12.52 -10.15
CA GLU A 125 -1.60 -11.74 -10.90
C GLU A 125 -2.20 -10.44 -11.45
N ILE A 126 -3.38 -10.53 -12.08
CA ILE A 126 -4.07 -9.35 -12.62
C ILE A 126 -4.48 -8.38 -11.50
N LEU A 127 -4.95 -8.91 -10.37
CA LEU A 127 -5.26 -8.10 -9.18
C LEU A 127 -4.02 -7.29 -8.74
N TRP A 128 -2.84 -7.92 -8.71
CA TRP A 128 -1.59 -7.26 -8.36
C TRP A 128 -1.17 -6.21 -9.39
N ILE A 129 -1.22 -6.55 -10.68
CA ILE A 129 -0.87 -5.63 -11.78
C ILE A 129 -1.75 -4.39 -11.76
N LEU A 130 -3.07 -4.53 -11.58
CA LEU A 130 -3.98 -3.39 -11.41
C LEU A 130 -3.57 -2.52 -10.22
N GLY A 131 -3.13 -3.12 -9.11
CA GLY A 131 -2.56 -2.41 -7.96
C GLY A 131 -1.30 -1.63 -8.32
N CYS A 132 -0.39 -2.19 -9.12
CA CYS A 132 0.81 -1.48 -9.60
C CYS A 132 0.45 -0.31 -10.54
N VAL A 133 -0.56 -0.47 -11.39
CA VAL A 133 -1.08 0.63 -12.24
C VAL A 133 -1.65 1.75 -11.38
N ILE A 134 -2.47 1.43 -10.36
CA ILE A 134 -2.98 2.41 -9.41
C ILE A 134 -1.84 3.16 -8.73
N PHE A 135 -0.79 2.44 -8.29
CA PHE A 135 0.36 3.04 -7.64
C PHE A 135 1.09 4.04 -8.56
N LEU A 136 1.31 3.70 -9.84
CA LEU A 136 1.88 4.62 -10.84
C LEU A 136 1.00 5.86 -11.04
N LEU A 137 -0.31 5.68 -11.17
CA LEU A 137 -1.25 6.79 -11.32
C LEU A 137 -1.25 7.68 -10.06
N MET A 138 -1.15 7.09 -8.85
CA MET A 138 -1.01 7.83 -7.61
C MET A 138 0.28 8.66 -7.58
N MET A 139 1.41 8.08 -7.99
CA MET A 139 2.69 8.80 -8.06
C MET A 139 2.60 10.00 -9.01
N ALA A 140 2.05 9.80 -10.21
CA ALA A 140 1.85 10.87 -11.18
C ALA A 140 0.90 11.96 -10.63
N THR A 141 -0.20 11.56 -10.01
CA THR A 141 -1.16 12.47 -9.39
C THR A 141 -0.52 13.29 -8.27
N GLY A 142 0.21 12.64 -7.36
CA GLY A 142 0.88 13.29 -6.24
C GLY A 142 1.93 14.30 -6.71
N PHE A 143 2.76 13.92 -7.68
CA PHE A 143 3.76 14.79 -8.28
C PHE A 143 3.13 16.03 -8.94
N MET A 144 2.17 15.84 -9.83
CA MET A 144 1.52 16.97 -10.51
C MET A 144 0.81 17.89 -9.51
N GLY A 145 0.15 17.33 -8.47
CA GLY A 145 -0.51 18.09 -7.43
C GLY A 145 0.44 18.95 -6.58
N TYR A 146 1.66 18.46 -6.36
CA TYR A 146 2.68 19.23 -5.64
C TYR A 146 3.18 20.44 -6.42
N VAL A 147 3.14 20.39 -7.73
CA VAL A 147 3.53 21.52 -8.58
C VAL A 147 2.53 22.68 -8.50
N LEU A 148 1.25 22.41 -8.28
CA LEU A 148 0.17 23.40 -8.38
C LEU A 148 0.29 24.61 -7.43
N PRO A 149 0.77 24.49 -6.18
CA PRO A 149 0.96 25.64 -5.30
C PRO A 149 1.94 26.69 -5.82
N TRP A 150 2.77 26.33 -6.79
CA TRP A 150 3.74 27.21 -7.44
C TRP A 150 4.70 27.88 -6.44
N GLY A 151 5.08 27.11 -5.41
CA GLY A 151 6.19 27.46 -4.49
C GLY A 151 7.55 27.06 -5.05
N GLN A 152 8.63 27.41 -4.33
CA GLN A 152 9.99 27.08 -4.74
C GLN A 152 10.22 25.59 -4.99
N MET A 153 9.74 24.74 -4.08
CA MET A 153 9.89 23.28 -4.27
C MET A 153 8.97 22.74 -5.36
N SER A 154 7.80 23.35 -5.59
CA SER A 154 6.92 23.01 -6.70
C SER A 154 7.59 23.22 -8.05
N PHE A 155 8.16 24.41 -8.27
CA PHE A 155 8.81 24.80 -9.52
C PHE A 155 10.09 24.01 -9.77
N TRP A 156 10.98 23.98 -8.78
CA TRP A 156 12.29 23.32 -8.93
C TRP A 156 12.17 21.80 -8.92
N GLY A 157 11.19 21.25 -8.19
CA GLY A 157 10.83 19.82 -8.27
C GLY A 157 10.34 19.42 -9.66
N ALA A 158 9.48 20.25 -10.28
CA ALA A 158 9.03 20.04 -11.66
C ALA A 158 10.19 20.08 -12.64
N THR A 159 11.10 21.07 -12.50
CA THR A 159 12.28 21.23 -13.34
C THR A 159 13.20 20.01 -13.28
N VAL A 160 13.48 19.51 -12.07
CA VAL A 160 14.35 18.34 -11.87
C VAL A 160 13.72 17.07 -12.43
N ILE A 161 12.44 16.80 -12.10
CA ILE A 161 11.78 15.54 -12.49
C ILE A 161 11.55 15.48 -14.00
N THR A 162 11.12 16.58 -14.64
CA THR A 162 10.97 16.61 -16.09
C THR A 162 12.31 16.55 -16.80
N GLY A 163 13.37 17.08 -16.18
CA GLY A 163 14.76 16.97 -16.65
C GLY A 163 15.30 15.54 -16.69
N PHE A 164 14.70 14.57 -15.98
CA PHE A 164 15.13 13.17 -16.08
C PHE A 164 14.89 12.58 -17.47
N PHE A 165 13.86 13.01 -18.17
CA PHE A 165 13.55 12.52 -19.52
C PHE A 165 14.65 12.84 -20.52
N THR A 166 15.41 13.94 -20.36
CA THR A 166 16.52 14.27 -21.28
C THR A 166 17.69 13.27 -21.19
N ALA A 167 17.67 12.35 -20.24
CA ALA A 167 18.65 11.26 -20.17
C ALA A 167 18.44 10.22 -21.30
N PHE A 168 17.22 10.11 -21.88
CA PHE A 168 16.96 9.15 -22.94
C PHE A 168 17.51 9.66 -24.28
N PRO A 169 18.44 8.91 -24.89
CA PRO A 169 18.99 9.30 -26.19
C PRO A 169 17.89 9.45 -27.26
N LEU A 170 18.04 10.39 -28.16
CA LEU A 170 17.21 10.66 -29.33
C LEU A 170 15.80 11.21 -29.04
N VAL A 171 15.13 10.73 -27.99
CA VAL A 171 13.72 11.06 -27.70
C VAL A 171 13.54 11.90 -26.44
N GLY A 172 14.55 12.00 -25.58
CA GLY A 172 14.42 12.59 -24.24
C GLY A 172 14.00 14.05 -24.24
N GLU A 173 14.62 14.87 -25.06
CA GLU A 173 14.27 16.30 -25.19
C GLU A 173 12.86 16.49 -25.73
N TRP A 174 12.46 15.69 -26.71
CA TRP A 174 11.10 15.73 -27.24
C TRP A 174 10.07 15.35 -26.15
N ILE A 175 10.32 14.30 -25.35
CA ILE A 175 9.45 13.91 -24.24
C ILE A 175 9.36 15.04 -23.22
N GLN A 176 10.49 15.65 -22.85
CA GLN A 176 10.53 16.76 -21.90
C GLN A 176 9.70 17.95 -22.41
N GLN A 177 9.94 18.39 -23.64
CA GLN A 177 9.21 19.50 -24.25
C GLN A 177 7.71 19.20 -24.38
N PHE A 178 7.35 17.96 -24.72
CA PHE A 178 5.96 17.52 -24.74
C PHE A 178 5.31 17.63 -23.37
N LEU A 179 5.99 17.20 -22.30
CA LEU A 179 5.48 17.30 -20.93
C LEU A 179 5.35 18.74 -20.46
N LEU A 180 6.39 19.54 -20.71
CA LEU A 180 6.43 20.94 -20.29
C LEU A 180 5.47 21.83 -21.12
N GLY A 181 5.26 21.51 -22.38
CA GLY A 181 4.56 22.38 -23.32
C GLY A 181 5.39 23.55 -23.82
N GLY A 182 6.71 23.48 -23.63
CA GLY A 182 7.69 24.49 -23.98
C GLY A 182 9.08 24.02 -23.60
N PHE A 183 10.03 24.95 -23.55
CA PHE A 183 11.44 24.66 -23.27
C PHE A 183 11.79 24.70 -21.78
N ALA A 184 10.89 25.25 -20.96
CA ALA A 184 11.07 25.38 -19.50
C ALA A 184 9.76 25.16 -18.77
N VAL A 185 9.84 24.98 -17.46
CA VAL A 185 8.68 24.97 -16.58
C VAL A 185 8.07 26.37 -16.56
N ASP A 186 6.83 26.48 -17.07
CA ASP A 186 6.14 27.76 -17.21
C ASP A 186 4.61 27.53 -17.30
N GLN A 187 3.86 28.53 -17.72
CA GLN A 187 2.40 28.52 -17.85
C GLN A 187 1.83 27.27 -18.55
N PRO A 188 2.37 26.82 -19.72
CA PRO A 188 1.88 25.60 -20.35
C PRO A 188 2.04 24.35 -19.47
N THR A 189 3.13 24.27 -18.68
CA THR A 189 3.37 23.17 -17.74
C THR A 189 2.32 23.17 -16.64
N LEU A 190 2.09 24.34 -16.02
CA LEU A 190 1.11 24.48 -14.93
C LEU A 190 -0.30 24.09 -15.40
N ASN A 191 -0.72 24.52 -16.57
CA ASN A 191 -2.02 24.18 -17.14
C ASN A 191 -2.18 22.68 -17.38
N ARG A 192 -1.17 22.03 -17.96
CA ARG A 192 -1.18 20.58 -18.20
C ARG A 192 -1.22 19.79 -16.91
N PHE A 193 -0.41 20.19 -15.94
CA PHE A 193 -0.34 19.50 -14.65
C PHE A 193 -1.63 19.68 -13.84
N PHE A 194 -2.26 20.84 -13.90
CA PHE A 194 -3.58 21.05 -13.31
C PHE A 194 -4.63 20.15 -13.97
N ALA A 195 -4.71 20.14 -15.29
CA ALA A 195 -5.68 19.33 -16.01
C ALA A 195 -5.50 17.82 -15.73
N LEU A 196 -4.25 17.33 -15.77
CA LEU A 196 -3.95 15.93 -15.49
C LEU A 196 -4.13 15.56 -14.01
N HIS A 197 -3.72 16.44 -13.08
CA HIS A 197 -3.95 16.23 -11.66
C HIS A 197 -5.45 16.12 -11.34
N TYR A 198 -6.29 16.91 -11.97
CA TYR A 198 -7.73 16.84 -11.81
C TYR A 198 -8.34 15.57 -12.42
N LEU A 199 -7.83 15.10 -13.57
CA LEU A 199 -8.35 13.94 -14.29
C LEU A 199 -7.92 12.60 -13.67
N LEU A 200 -6.64 12.47 -13.29
CA LEU A 200 -6.05 11.21 -12.86
C LEU A 200 -6.76 10.55 -11.67
N PRO A 201 -7.26 11.27 -10.63
CA PRO A 201 -8.01 10.65 -9.54
C PRO A 201 -9.26 9.90 -9.99
N PHE A 202 -9.95 10.37 -11.03
CA PHE A 202 -11.12 9.67 -11.60
C PHE A 202 -10.69 8.43 -12.40
N MET A 203 -9.53 8.48 -13.08
CA MET A 203 -8.92 7.29 -13.69
C MET A 203 -8.52 6.27 -12.61
N ILE A 204 -7.91 6.72 -11.50
CA ILE A 204 -7.61 5.87 -10.34
C ILE A 204 -8.89 5.21 -9.84
N ALA A 205 -9.97 5.96 -9.64
CA ALA A 205 -11.25 5.41 -9.20
C ALA A 205 -11.78 4.33 -10.15
N GLY A 206 -11.67 4.54 -11.47
CA GLY A 206 -12.02 3.53 -12.49
C GLY A 206 -11.18 2.25 -12.36
N VAL A 207 -9.86 2.38 -12.21
CA VAL A 207 -8.97 1.21 -12.05
C VAL A 207 -9.18 0.54 -10.69
N VAL A 208 -9.52 1.28 -9.63
CA VAL A 208 -9.88 0.72 -8.31
C VAL A 208 -11.14 -0.15 -8.41
N ILE A 209 -12.15 0.25 -9.18
CA ILE A 209 -13.34 -0.59 -9.44
C ILE A 209 -12.90 -1.92 -10.07
N LEU A 210 -12.03 -1.88 -11.09
CA LEU A 210 -11.51 -3.10 -11.72
C LEU A 210 -10.66 -3.94 -10.75
N HIS A 211 -9.86 -3.31 -9.88
CA HIS A 211 -9.06 -3.97 -8.86
C HIS A 211 -9.95 -4.71 -7.84
N ILE A 212 -11.00 -4.06 -7.35
CA ILE A 212 -11.97 -4.67 -6.43
C ILE A 212 -12.74 -5.79 -7.15
N TRP A 213 -13.11 -5.61 -8.40
CA TRP A 213 -13.76 -6.66 -9.20
C TRP A 213 -12.85 -7.89 -9.35
N ALA A 214 -11.59 -7.70 -9.73
CA ALA A 214 -10.60 -8.78 -9.80
C ALA A 214 -10.46 -9.51 -8.46
N LEU A 215 -10.50 -8.78 -7.33
CA LEU A 215 -10.52 -9.36 -5.98
C LEU A 215 -11.75 -10.26 -5.76
N HIS A 216 -12.93 -9.85 -6.19
CA HIS A 216 -14.16 -10.64 -6.06
C HIS A 216 -14.15 -11.89 -6.94
N VAL A 217 -13.48 -11.84 -8.10
CA VAL A 217 -13.34 -13.00 -9.00
C VAL A 217 -12.41 -14.07 -8.41
N THR A 218 -11.26 -13.65 -7.89
CA THR A 218 -10.21 -14.55 -7.43
C THR A 218 -10.28 -14.89 -5.94
N GLY A 219 -11.10 -14.16 -5.20
CA GLY A 219 -11.17 -14.24 -3.74
C GLY A 219 -9.98 -13.59 -3.03
N GLN A 220 -10.19 -13.20 -1.78
CA GLN A 220 -9.19 -12.55 -0.94
C GLN A 220 -8.17 -13.55 -0.40
N THR A 221 -6.88 -13.16 -0.36
CA THR A 221 -5.85 -13.90 0.40
C THR A 221 -6.08 -13.76 1.90
N ASN A 222 -5.36 -14.55 2.69
CA ASN A 222 -5.43 -14.54 4.15
C ASN A 222 -4.05 -14.78 4.78
N PRO A 223 -3.88 -14.57 6.09
CA PRO A 223 -2.58 -14.67 6.76
C PRO A 223 -1.87 -16.02 6.63
N THR A 224 -2.60 -17.12 6.43
CA THR A 224 -1.99 -18.44 6.20
C THR A 224 -1.61 -18.69 4.74
N GLY A 225 -2.15 -17.92 3.80
CA GLY A 225 -1.96 -18.14 2.37
C GLY A 225 -2.64 -19.43 1.85
N VAL A 226 -3.45 -20.11 2.66
CA VAL A 226 -4.20 -21.30 2.28
C VAL A 226 -5.50 -20.86 1.61
N GLU A 227 -5.87 -21.50 0.49
CA GLU A 227 -7.14 -21.22 -0.18
C GLU A 227 -8.34 -21.67 0.67
N VAL A 228 -9.45 -20.97 0.48
CA VAL A 228 -10.75 -21.36 1.06
C VAL A 228 -11.17 -22.71 0.48
N LYS A 229 -11.39 -23.72 1.34
CA LYS A 229 -11.78 -25.07 0.94
C LYS A 229 -13.24 -25.42 1.27
N SER A 230 -13.81 -24.70 2.24
CA SER A 230 -15.17 -24.98 2.72
C SER A 230 -15.85 -23.72 3.25
N LYS A 231 -17.17 -23.81 3.45
CA LYS A 231 -17.94 -22.71 4.06
C LYS A 231 -17.48 -22.40 5.49
N THR A 232 -16.91 -23.36 6.21
CA THR A 232 -16.40 -23.15 7.58
C THR A 232 -15.11 -22.31 7.61
N ASP A 233 -14.43 -22.15 6.48
CA ASP A 233 -13.24 -21.30 6.34
C ASP A 233 -13.60 -19.82 6.17
N THR A 234 -14.87 -19.49 5.95
CA THR A 234 -15.33 -18.14 5.65
C THR A 234 -16.35 -17.63 6.66
N VAL A 235 -16.50 -16.31 6.67
CA VAL A 235 -17.57 -15.55 7.33
C VAL A 235 -18.11 -14.52 6.34
N PRO A 236 -19.35 -14.04 6.46
CA PRO A 236 -19.84 -12.97 5.61
C PRO A 236 -19.04 -11.67 5.84
N PHE A 237 -18.94 -10.86 4.79
CA PHE A 237 -18.20 -9.60 4.87
C PHE A 237 -18.80 -8.70 5.98
N THR A 238 -20.10 -8.49 5.96
CA THR A 238 -20.81 -7.78 7.03
C THR A 238 -21.48 -8.78 7.97
N PRO A 239 -21.26 -8.66 9.31
CA PRO A 239 -20.61 -7.57 10.03
C PRO A 239 -19.08 -7.75 10.24
N TYR A 240 -18.50 -8.90 9.92
CA TYR A 240 -17.18 -9.29 10.44
C TYR A 240 -16.02 -8.47 9.86
N ALA A 241 -15.88 -8.40 8.55
CA ALA A 241 -14.85 -7.56 7.91
C ALA A 241 -15.18 -6.08 8.07
N THR A 242 -16.46 -5.70 7.92
CA THR A 242 -16.93 -4.33 8.06
C THR A 242 -16.55 -3.72 9.41
N LEU A 243 -16.72 -4.45 10.52
CA LEU A 243 -16.35 -3.93 11.85
C LEU A 243 -14.83 -3.80 12.02
N LYS A 244 -14.04 -4.72 11.45
CA LYS A 244 -12.57 -4.59 11.45
C LYS A 244 -12.11 -3.42 10.62
N ASP A 245 -12.69 -3.25 9.42
CA ASP A 245 -12.39 -2.12 8.55
C ASP A 245 -12.78 -0.80 9.22
N ALA A 246 -13.96 -0.72 9.83
CA ALA A 246 -14.42 0.47 10.55
C ALA A 246 -13.47 0.85 11.68
N LEU A 247 -13.04 -0.10 12.52
CA LEU A 247 -12.06 0.17 13.56
C LEU A 247 -10.72 0.61 13.00
N GLY A 248 -10.19 -0.11 12.00
CA GLY A 248 -8.92 0.23 11.36
C GLY A 248 -8.94 1.62 10.72
N VAL A 249 -10.01 1.94 10.00
CA VAL A 249 -10.24 3.27 9.39
C VAL A 249 -10.35 4.34 10.46
N SER A 250 -11.08 4.10 11.56
CA SER A 250 -11.21 5.08 12.65
C SER A 250 -9.87 5.43 13.28
N VAL A 251 -9.04 4.42 13.60
CA VAL A 251 -7.68 4.64 14.14
C VAL A 251 -6.81 5.42 13.15
N PHE A 252 -6.89 5.05 11.88
CA PHE A 252 -6.14 5.74 10.82
C PHE A 252 -6.59 7.20 10.66
N LEU A 253 -7.90 7.47 10.69
CA LEU A 253 -8.43 8.83 10.60
C LEU A 253 -8.12 9.67 11.83
N ILE A 254 -8.02 9.08 13.04
CA ILE A 254 -7.55 9.79 14.23
C ILE A 254 -6.10 10.26 14.04
N ALA A 255 -5.22 9.38 13.56
CA ALA A 255 -3.84 9.75 13.25
C ALA A 255 -3.78 10.82 12.16
N TYR A 256 -4.56 10.69 11.09
CA TYR A 256 -4.67 11.69 10.04
C TYR A 256 -5.15 13.04 10.56
N ALA A 257 -6.23 13.07 11.34
CA ALA A 257 -6.75 14.28 11.96
C ALA A 257 -5.71 14.95 12.89
N TRP A 258 -4.92 14.15 13.61
CA TRP A 258 -3.82 14.68 14.42
C TRP A 258 -2.86 15.52 13.58
N PHE A 259 -2.42 15.03 12.41
CA PHE A 259 -1.56 15.81 11.52
C PHE A 259 -2.26 17.05 10.97
N VAL A 260 -3.50 16.92 10.51
CA VAL A 260 -4.27 18.05 9.95
C VAL A 260 -4.42 19.21 10.95
N PHE A 261 -4.70 18.90 12.22
CA PHE A 261 -5.02 19.93 13.22
C PHE A 261 -3.83 20.40 14.05
N TYR A 262 -2.85 19.53 14.31
CA TYR A 262 -1.75 19.86 15.23
C TYR A 262 -0.37 19.94 14.55
N MET A 263 -0.16 19.25 13.42
CA MET A 263 1.14 19.20 12.72
C MET A 263 0.97 19.35 11.19
N PRO A 264 0.17 20.33 10.69
CA PRO A 264 -0.24 20.36 9.28
C PRO A 264 0.91 20.54 8.28
N ASN A 265 2.03 21.12 8.72
CA ASN A 265 3.20 21.41 7.88
C ASN A 265 4.35 20.40 8.06
N PHE A 266 4.21 19.42 8.97
CA PHE A 266 5.29 18.50 9.34
C PHE A 266 5.75 17.61 8.16
N LEU A 267 4.83 17.19 7.31
CA LEU A 267 5.08 16.33 6.15
C LEU A 267 5.39 17.12 4.87
N GLY A 268 5.40 18.45 4.94
CA GLY A 268 5.72 19.35 3.83
C GLY A 268 7.15 19.89 3.91
N HIS A 269 7.55 20.63 2.86
CA HIS A 269 8.85 21.32 2.82
C HIS A 269 8.65 22.84 3.05
N PRO A 270 9.42 23.48 3.95
CA PRO A 270 9.23 24.90 4.28
C PRO A 270 9.44 25.83 3.09
N ASP A 271 10.39 25.54 2.19
CA ASP A 271 10.64 26.38 1.02
C ASP A 271 9.45 26.41 0.03
N ASN A 272 8.49 25.50 0.14
CA ASN A 272 7.30 25.54 -0.69
C ASN A 272 6.24 26.58 -0.24
N TYR A 273 6.50 27.26 0.88
CA TYR A 273 5.77 28.45 1.34
C TYR A 273 6.38 29.77 0.86
N ILE A 274 7.41 29.68 0.00
CA ILE A 274 8.03 30.80 -0.70
C ILE A 274 7.58 30.70 -2.15
N MET A 275 7.08 31.80 -2.72
CA MET A 275 6.68 31.88 -4.13
C MET A 275 7.83 31.47 -5.05
N ALA A 276 7.54 30.76 -6.12
CA ALA A 276 8.54 30.30 -7.08
C ALA A 276 9.30 31.47 -7.72
N ASP A 277 10.61 31.35 -7.71
CA ASP A 277 11.53 32.25 -8.38
C ASP A 277 12.47 31.41 -9.26
N SER A 278 12.33 31.55 -10.57
CA SER A 278 13.11 30.80 -11.57
C SER A 278 14.59 31.21 -11.59
N LEU A 279 14.95 32.35 -11.01
CA LEU A 279 16.33 32.84 -10.95
C LEU A 279 17.04 32.45 -9.64
N LYS A 280 16.30 31.93 -8.67
CA LYS A 280 16.87 31.57 -7.35
C LYS A 280 16.67 30.08 -7.03
N THR A 281 17.68 29.29 -7.35
CA THR A 281 17.67 27.84 -7.06
C THR A 281 17.78 27.60 -5.55
N PRO A 282 16.89 26.80 -4.94
CA PRO A 282 17.02 26.37 -3.54
C PRO A 282 18.33 25.58 -3.33
N ALA A 283 18.92 25.70 -2.14
CA ALA A 283 20.17 25.01 -1.81
C ALA A 283 20.02 23.47 -1.85
N HIS A 284 18.83 22.96 -1.60
CA HIS A 284 18.57 21.53 -1.55
C HIS A 284 17.17 21.21 -2.11
N ILE A 285 17.11 20.69 -3.32
CA ILE A 285 15.87 20.30 -3.98
C ILE A 285 15.63 18.83 -3.69
N VAL A 286 14.55 18.53 -2.97
CA VAL A 286 14.11 17.16 -2.65
C VAL A 286 12.62 16.98 -3.00
N PRO A 287 12.21 15.82 -3.52
CA PRO A 287 10.80 15.50 -3.67
C PRO A 287 10.15 15.23 -2.30
N GLU A 288 8.82 15.07 -2.28
CA GLU A 288 8.11 14.64 -1.10
C GLU A 288 8.65 13.32 -0.55
N TRP A 289 8.53 13.16 0.78
CA TRP A 289 9.10 12.05 1.52
C TRP A 289 8.78 10.66 0.93
N TYR A 290 7.62 10.49 0.33
CA TYR A 290 7.20 9.21 -0.26
C TYR A 290 7.88 8.89 -1.59
N PHE A 291 8.56 9.83 -2.23
CA PHE A 291 9.42 9.61 -3.39
C PHE A 291 10.90 9.44 -3.04
N LEU A 292 11.30 9.79 -1.81
CA LEU A 292 12.71 9.78 -1.40
C LEU A 292 13.43 8.43 -1.60
N PRO A 293 12.80 7.24 -1.37
CA PRO A 293 13.48 5.98 -1.64
C PRO A 293 13.92 5.85 -3.09
N PHE A 294 13.07 6.23 -4.03
CA PHE A 294 13.37 6.20 -5.47
C PHE A 294 14.38 7.27 -5.87
N TYR A 295 14.31 8.42 -5.24
CA TYR A 295 15.28 9.51 -5.43
C TYR A 295 16.68 9.14 -4.91
N ALA A 296 16.79 8.41 -3.81
CA ALA A 296 18.05 7.84 -3.35
C ALA A 296 18.64 6.84 -4.37
N MET A 297 17.81 5.97 -4.94
CA MET A 297 18.23 5.00 -5.96
C MET A 297 18.72 5.70 -7.24
N LEU A 298 18.04 6.77 -7.68
CA LEU A 298 18.46 7.57 -8.82
C LEU A 298 19.86 8.14 -8.60
N ARG A 299 20.11 8.75 -7.44
CA ARG A 299 21.39 9.40 -7.10
C ARG A 299 22.50 8.41 -6.71
N ALA A 300 22.16 7.14 -6.49
CA ALA A 300 23.15 6.09 -6.22
C ALA A 300 24.06 5.78 -7.43
N ILE A 301 23.60 6.04 -8.65
CA ILE A 301 24.36 5.76 -9.86
C ILE A 301 25.27 6.95 -10.18
N THR A 302 26.54 6.85 -9.79
CA THR A 302 27.56 7.90 -9.97
C THR A 302 28.63 7.51 -11.00
N PHE A 303 28.46 6.40 -11.67
CA PHE A 303 29.41 5.82 -12.63
C PHE A 303 28.71 5.46 -13.95
N ASN A 304 29.48 5.39 -15.02
CA ASN A 304 29.00 5.00 -16.33
C ASN A 304 29.16 3.50 -16.53
N VAL A 305 28.22 2.88 -17.28
CA VAL A 305 28.27 1.44 -17.66
C VAL A 305 28.18 1.34 -19.18
N GLY A 306 29.32 1.20 -19.82
CA GLY A 306 29.40 1.20 -21.29
C GLY A 306 28.81 2.48 -21.90
N PRO A 307 27.80 2.40 -22.78
CA PRO A 307 27.17 3.57 -23.38
C PRO A 307 26.15 4.27 -22.47
N ILE A 308 25.87 3.73 -21.29
CA ILE A 308 24.91 4.27 -20.32
C ILE A 308 25.68 5.19 -19.37
N ASP A 309 25.41 6.48 -19.45
CA ASP A 309 25.96 7.45 -18.51
C ASP A 309 25.26 7.35 -17.13
N SER A 310 25.83 7.99 -16.13
CA SER A 310 25.31 7.96 -14.76
C SER A 310 23.90 8.54 -14.66
N LYS A 311 23.56 9.54 -15.46
CA LYS A 311 22.22 10.15 -15.49
C LYS A 311 21.16 9.17 -16.01
N LEU A 312 21.40 8.57 -17.17
CA LEU A 312 20.51 7.55 -17.73
C LEU A 312 20.44 6.33 -16.81
N GLY A 313 21.58 5.85 -16.30
CA GLY A 313 21.64 4.74 -15.35
C GLY A 313 20.80 4.99 -14.10
N GLY A 314 20.88 6.17 -13.50
CA GLY A 314 20.07 6.57 -12.36
C GLY A 314 18.57 6.57 -12.67
N VAL A 315 18.19 7.12 -13.82
CA VAL A 315 16.78 7.16 -14.28
C VAL A 315 16.25 5.74 -14.51
N LEU A 316 17.03 4.88 -15.17
CA LEU A 316 16.63 3.48 -15.40
C LEU A 316 16.47 2.70 -14.10
N VAL A 317 17.34 2.92 -13.12
CA VAL A 317 17.25 2.29 -11.79
C VAL A 317 16.02 2.81 -11.05
N MET A 318 15.76 4.10 -11.05
CA MET A 318 14.59 4.69 -10.39
C MET A 318 13.26 4.12 -10.97
N PHE A 319 13.09 4.14 -12.28
CA PHE A 319 11.90 3.57 -12.91
C PHE A 319 11.87 2.03 -12.82
N GLY A 320 13.03 1.38 -12.94
CA GLY A 320 13.17 -0.06 -12.78
C GLY A 320 12.71 -0.56 -11.42
N ALA A 321 12.90 0.25 -10.36
CA ALA A 321 12.41 -0.09 -9.03
C ALA A 321 10.87 -0.22 -8.94
N ILE A 322 10.16 0.49 -9.79
CA ILE A 322 8.70 0.37 -9.88
C ILE A 322 8.33 -0.75 -10.85
N VAL A 323 9.02 -0.82 -11.99
CA VAL A 323 8.75 -1.82 -13.04
C VAL A 323 8.93 -3.24 -12.52
N VAL A 324 9.92 -3.51 -11.68
CA VAL A 324 10.16 -4.84 -11.10
C VAL A 324 8.95 -5.38 -10.32
N LEU A 325 8.14 -4.50 -9.73
CA LEU A 325 6.94 -4.90 -8.99
C LEU A 325 5.87 -5.55 -9.89
N PHE A 326 5.80 -5.16 -11.17
CA PHE A 326 4.88 -5.78 -12.13
C PHE A 326 5.22 -7.25 -12.40
N PHE A 327 6.51 -7.60 -12.34
CA PHE A 327 6.99 -8.96 -12.60
C PHE A 327 7.01 -9.85 -11.38
N LEU A 328 6.67 -9.34 -10.22
CA LEU A 328 6.70 -10.05 -8.95
C LEU A 328 5.94 -11.39 -8.94
N PRO A 329 4.76 -11.54 -9.57
CA PRO A 329 4.06 -12.81 -9.65
C PRO A 329 4.90 -13.96 -10.23
N TRP A 330 5.82 -13.64 -11.12
CA TRP A 330 6.68 -14.62 -11.81
C TRP A 330 8.08 -14.72 -11.21
N LEU A 331 8.55 -13.69 -10.52
CA LEU A 331 9.84 -13.70 -9.84
C LEU A 331 9.85 -14.56 -8.57
N ASP A 332 8.75 -14.63 -7.83
CA ASP A 332 8.65 -15.47 -6.64
C ASP A 332 8.29 -16.92 -7.02
N THR A 333 9.29 -17.76 -7.19
CA THR A 333 9.18 -19.16 -7.60
C THR A 333 8.59 -20.09 -6.54
N SER A 334 8.47 -19.64 -5.27
CA SER A 334 7.90 -20.44 -4.19
C SER A 334 6.41 -20.72 -4.39
N LYS A 335 5.97 -21.96 -4.16
CA LYS A 335 4.55 -22.33 -4.12
C LYS A 335 3.86 -21.86 -2.83
N VAL A 336 4.63 -21.57 -1.77
CA VAL A 336 4.12 -21.12 -0.48
C VAL A 336 3.92 -19.61 -0.52
N ARG A 337 2.72 -19.12 -0.18
CA ARG A 337 2.37 -17.70 -0.27
C ARG A 337 2.88 -16.91 0.94
N SER A 338 2.48 -17.32 2.13
CA SER A 338 2.70 -16.53 3.34
C SER A 338 4.11 -16.63 3.89
N ALA A 339 4.75 -15.51 4.17
CA ALA A 339 6.03 -15.40 4.86
C ALA A 339 6.02 -16.04 6.27
N VAL A 340 4.85 -16.28 6.85
CA VAL A 340 4.71 -16.97 8.16
C VAL A 340 5.34 -18.37 8.11
N TYR A 341 5.27 -19.05 6.98
CA TYR A 341 5.81 -20.40 6.78
C TYR A 341 7.16 -20.42 6.06
N ARG A 342 7.70 -19.25 5.71
CA ARG A 342 8.94 -19.06 4.96
C ARG A 342 9.96 -18.31 5.83
N PRO A 343 10.73 -18.97 6.70
CA PRO A 343 11.56 -18.31 7.72
C PRO A 343 12.65 -17.41 7.12
N TRP A 344 13.34 -17.85 6.05
CA TRP A 344 14.37 -17.06 5.38
C TRP A 344 13.77 -15.93 4.57
N TYR A 345 12.69 -16.18 3.82
CA TYR A 345 11.96 -15.12 3.15
C TYR A 345 11.48 -14.04 4.13
N LYS A 346 10.94 -14.46 5.28
CA LYS A 346 10.50 -13.53 6.33
C LYS A 346 11.65 -12.66 6.86
N LEU A 347 12.85 -13.24 7.06
CA LEU A 347 14.03 -12.48 7.48
C LEU A 347 14.41 -11.43 6.43
N PHE A 348 14.62 -11.85 5.18
CA PHE A 348 14.99 -10.94 4.09
C PHE A 348 13.91 -9.91 3.78
N PHE A 349 12.64 -10.25 3.95
CA PHE A 349 11.53 -9.28 3.83
C PHE A 349 11.67 -8.15 4.87
N TRP A 350 11.97 -8.45 6.13
CA TRP A 350 12.14 -7.40 7.13
C TRP A 350 13.40 -6.57 6.92
N ILE A 351 14.46 -7.17 6.41
CA ILE A 351 15.65 -6.41 5.96
C ILE A 351 15.26 -5.51 4.78
N PHE A 352 14.43 -5.99 3.85
CA PHE A 352 13.90 -5.17 2.74
C PHE A 352 13.09 -3.96 3.23
N VAL A 353 12.23 -4.14 4.22
CA VAL A 353 11.47 -3.03 4.84
C VAL A 353 12.41 -2.02 5.48
N ALA A 354 13.40 -2.48 6.26
CA ALA A 354 14.41 -1.61 6.87
C ALA A 354 15.23 -0.87 5.80
N ASN A 355 15.61 -1.55 4.72
CA ASN A 355 16.31 -0.96 3.59
C ASN A 355 15.48 0.12 2.88
N ALA A 356 14.18 -0.11 2.67
CA ALA A 356 13.30 0.89 2.06
C ALA A 356 13.18 2.17 2.92
N ILE A 357 13.10 2.02 4.24
CA ILE A 357 13.11 3.14 5.19
C ILE A 357 14.47 3.87 5.15
N MET A 358 15.57 3.13 5.14
CA MET A 358 16.92 3.67 5.03
C MET A 358 17.10 4.46 3.73
N LEU A 359 16.66 3.93 2.59
CA LEU A 359 16.69 4.63 1.30
C LEU A 359 15.84 5.92 1.34
N GLY A 360 14.68 5.91 2.01
CA GLY A 360 13.89 7.11 2.23
C GLY A 360 14.67 8.18 3.01
N TRP A 361 15.33 7.79 4.08
CA TRP A 361 16.18 8.70 4.85
C TRP A 361 17.37 9.21 4.01
N LEU A 362 18.07 8.34 3.28
CA LEU A 362 19.18 8.71 2.39
C LEU A 362 18.73 9.66 1.27
N GLY A 363 17.52 9.50 0.75
CA GLY A 363 16.94 10.39 -0.25
C GLY A 363 16.83 11.84 0.21
N SER A 364 16.69 12.08 1.52
CA SER A 364 16.66 13.42 2.12
C SER A 364 18.05 14.01 2.44
N ARG A 365 19.14 13.25 2.23
CA ARG A 365 20.51 13.68 2.54
C ARG A 365 21.26 14.16 1.29
N PRO A 366 22.30 14.97 1.42
CA PRO A 366 23.20 15.29 0.30
C PRO A 366 23.76 14.00 -0.33
N ALA A 367 23.94 14.00 -1.65
CA ALA A 367 24.50 12.85 -2.37
C ALA A 367 26.03 12.87 -2.33
N GLU A 368 26.63 12.72 -1.14
CA GLU A 368 28.05 12.85 -0.89
C GLU A 368 28.59 11.74 0.03
N GLY A 369 29.84 11.38 -0.15
CA GLY A 369 30.60 10.51 0.75
C GLY A 369 29.83 9.22 1.11
N LEU A 370 29.69 8.93 2.40
CA LEU A 370 29.07 7.72 2.90
C LEU A 370 27.60 7.55 2.47
N TYR A 371 26.86 8.66 2.30
CA TYR A 371 25.44 8.59 1.88
C TYR A 371 25.29 7.99 0.48
N VAL A 372 26.22 8.28 -0.43
CA VAL A 372 26.23 7.66 -1.78
C VAL A 372 26.48 6.16 -1.67
N THR A 373 27.51 5.74 -0.93
CA THR A 373 27.85 4.32 -0.75
C THR A 373 26.69 3.54 -0.11
N MET A 374 26.04 4.09 0.92
CA MET A 374 24.86 3.47 1.54
C MET A 374 23.68 3.39 0.57
N SER A 375 23.47 4.43 -0.27
CA SER A 375 22.44 4.41 -1.31
C SER A 375 22.72 3.35 -2.38
N GLN A 376 23.97 3.15 -2.77
CA GLN A 376 24.40 2.10 -3.70
C GLN A 376 24.13 0.71 -3.13
N LEU A 377 24.55 0.44 -1.90
CA LEU A 377 24.30 -0.83 -1.22
C LEU A 377 22.80 -1.08 -1.02
N GLY A 378 22.04 -0.06 -0.61
CA GLY A 378 20.60 -0.15 -0.46
C GLY A 378 19.89 -0.42 -1.79
N THR A 379 20.33 0.21 -2.87
CA THR A 379 19.81 -0.02 -4.22
C THR A 379 20.12 -1.43 -4.71
N LEU A 380 21.35 -1.88 -4.51
CA LEU A 380 21.79 -3.25 -4.84
C LEU A 380 20.93 -4.27 -4.06
N TYR A 381 20.69 -4.04 -2.77
CA TYR A 381 19.85 -4.91 -1.98
C TYR A 381 18.38 -4.90 -2.44
N TYR A 382 17.83 -3.73 -2.82
CA TYR A 382 16.47 -3.61 -3.33
C TYR A 382 16.26 -4.52 -4.55
N PHE A 383 17.09 -4.38 -5.57
CA PHE A 383 16.99 -5.23 -6.77
C PHE A 383 17.39 -6.67 -6.49
N GLY A 384 18.43 -6.89 -5.67
CA GLY A 384 18.85 -8.22 -5.24
C GLY A 384 17.75 -9.00 -4.52
N PHE A 385 16.91 -8.31 -3.73
CA PHE A 385 15.76 -8.95 -3.08
C PHE A 385 14.77 -9.53 -4.10
N PHE A 386 14.41 -8.78 -5.13
CA PHE A 386 13.42 -9.22 -6.13
C PHE A 386 14.02 -10.17 -7.18
N LEU A 387 15.22 -9.86 -7.67
CA LEU A 387 15.80 -10.56 -8.83
C LEU A 387 16.66 -11.78 -8.46
N ALA A 388 17.13 -11.88 -7.21
CA ALA A 388 17.97 -12.97 -6.77
C ALA A 388 17.42 -13.67 -5.51
N ILE A 389 17.26 -12.95 -4.39
CA ILE A 389 16.92 -13.58 -3.10
C ILE A 389 15.56 -14.26 -3.18
N MET A 390 14.55 -13.60 -3.70
CA MET A 390 13.19 -14.13 -3.78
C MET A 390 13.08 -15.37 -4.70
N PRO A 391 13.61 -15.38 -5.93
CA PRO A 391 13.63 -16.57 -6.78
C PRO A 391 14.41 -17.72 -6.17
N LEU A 392 15.61 -17.46 -5.64
CA LEU A 392 16.47 -18.50 -5.05
C LEU A 392 15.82 -19.12 -3.80
N LEU A 393 15.25 -18.31 -2.91
CA LEU A 393 14.54 -18.84 -1.75
C LEU A 393 13.33 -19.70 -2.16
N GLY A 394 12.65 -19.36 -3.25
CA GLY A 394 11.58 -20.21 -3.77
C GLY A 394 12.03 -21.61 -4.17
N LEU A 395 13.29 -21.77 -4.58
CA LEU A 395 13.88 -23.05 -4.98
C LEU A 395 14.50 -23.84 -3.80
N PHE A 396 15.15 -23.13 -2.86
CA PHE A 396 15.99 -23.77 -1.83
C PHE A 396 15.42 -23.74 -0.42
N GLU A 397 14.45 -22.84 -0.14
CA GLU A 397 13.88 -22.70 1.20
C GLU A 397 12.95 -23.88 1.54
N THR A 398 13.15 -24.51 2.69
CA THR A 398 12.22 -25.51 3.24
C THR A 398 11.16 -24.80 4.08
N PRO A 399 9.90 -24.75 3.64
CA PRO A 399 8.83 -24.12 4.40
C PRO A 399 8.52 -24.88 5.69
N ARG A 400 7.99 -24.15 6.68
CA ARG A 400 7.37 -24.77 7.86
C ARG A 400 6.06 -25.47 7.49
N ARG A 401 5.56 -26.35 8.38
CA ARG A 401 4.25 -27.00 8.19
C ARG A 401 3.16 -25.97 7.93
N ILE A 402 2.46 -26.15 6.83
CA ILE A 402 1.30 -25.35 6.43
C ILE A 402 0.05 -26.08 6.90
N PRO A 403 -0.96 -25.40 7.51
CA PRO A 403 -2.21 -26.03 7.89
C PRO A 403 -2.98 -26.48 6.64
N ASN A 404 -3.78 -27.54 6.75
CA ASN A 404 -4.56 -28.05 5.62
C ASN A 404 -5.76 -27.16 5.27
N SER A 405 -6.28 -26.38 6.23
CA SER A 405 -7.40 -25.45 6.04
C SER A 405 -7.24 -24.21 6.91
N ILE A 406 -8.01 -23.17 6.61
CA ILE A 406 -8.08 -21.95 7.43
C ILE A 406 -8.68 -22.29 8.81
N THR A 407 -9.67 -23.17 8.84
CA THR A 407 -10.31 -23.64 10.08
C THR A 407 -9.31 -24.35 10.99
N GLU A 408 -8.49 -25.27 10.46
CA GLU A 408 -7.42 -25.91 11.22
C GLU A 408 -6.48 -24.89 11.87
N ALA A 409 -6.02 -23.91 11.08
CA ALA A 409 -5.13 -22.85 11.59
C ALA A 409 -5.76 -22.02 12.74
N VAL A 410 -7.05 -21.73 12.66
CA VAL A 410 -7.78 -20.99 13.69
C VAL A 410 -7.90 -21.83 14.96
N LEU A 411 -8.24 -23.12 14.83
CA LEU A 411 -8.36 -24.03 15.97
C LEU A 411 -7.01 -24.26 16.66
N GLU A 412 -5.92 -24.47 15.91
CA GLU A 412 -4.57 -24.59 16.47
C GLU A 412 -4.14 -23.32 17.23
N LYS A 413 -4.46 -22.13 16.69
CA LYS A 413 -4.16 -20.86 17.34
C LYS A 413 -4.93 -20.69 18.65
N ASN A 414 -6.22 -21.04 18.67
CA ASN A 414 -7.06 -20.94 19.86
C ASN A 414 -6.61 -21.95 20.94
N ALA A 415 -6.29 -23.18 20.56
CA ALA A 415 -5.77 -24.19 21.49
C ALA A 415 -4.46 -23.73 22.15
N LYS A 416 -3.53 -23.11 21.40
CA LYS A 416 -2.31 -22.53 21.98
C LYS A 416 -2.61 -21.38 22.93
N ALA A 417 -3.53 -20.48 22.58
CA ALA A 417 -3.91 -19.36 23.44
C ALA A 417 -4.52 -19.84 24.78
N THR A 418 -5.24 -20.95 24.77
CA THR A 418 -5.83 -21.55 25.99
C THR A 418 -4.74 -22.21 26.86
N THR A 419 -3.75 -22.87 26.26
CA THR A 419 -2.62 -23.47 26.97
C THR A 419 -1.62 -22.46 27.51
N ASP A 420 -1.47 -21.31 26.84
CA ASP A 420 -0.55 -20.23 27.25
C ASP A 420 -1.22 -19.20 28.19
N ALA A 421 -2.54 -19.32 28.46
CA ALA A 421 -3.24 -18.45 29.39
C ALA A 421 -2.71 -18.68 30.82
N PRO A 422 -2.22 -17.63 31.51
CA PRO A 422 -1.84 -17.80 32.93
C PRO A 422 -3.08 -18.16 33.74
N CYS A 423 -2.96 -19.21 34.58
CA CYS A 423 -3.99 -19.56 35.54
C CYS A 423 -4.38 -18.32 36.35
N ARG A 424 -5.58 -17.79 36.16
CA ARG A 424 -6.03 -16.63 36.95
C ARG A 424 -6.31 -17.06 38.39
N ARG A 425 -5.83 -16.27 39.36
CA ARG A 425 -6.13 -16.46 40.79
C ARG A 425 -7.63 -16.45 41.10
N GLU A 426 -8.46 -15.94 40.23
CA GLU A 426 -9.93 -15.91 40.32
C GLU A 426 -10.55 -17.32 40.17
N ASP A 427 -9.88 -18.24 39.47
CA ASP A 427 -10.34 -19.61 39.31
C ASP A 427 -10.07 -20.44 40.57
N LEU A 428 -9.30 -19.90 41.54
CA LEU A 428 -8.97 -20.50 42.83
C LEU A 428 -9.88 -20.02 43.98
N SER A 429 -10.74 -19.04 43.79
CA SER A 429 -11.60 -18.45 44.80
C SER A 429 -13.01 -19.04 44.89
N ALA A 430 -13.42 -19.88 43.97
CA ALA A 430 -14.65 -20.68 44.05
C ALA A 430 -14.32 -22.00 44.74
N GLY A 431 -14.46 -22.04 46.05
CA GLY A 431 -14.14 -23.11 46.98
C GLY A 431 -14.51 -24.53 46.52
N GLU A 432 -13.63 -25.16 45.78
CA GLU A 432 -13.51 -26.61 45.71
C GLU A 432 -12.03 -26.96 45.48
N SER A 433 -11.43 -27.44 46.63
CA SER A 433 -10.37 -28.42 46.81
C SER A 433 -9.21 -28.56 45.84
N ASP A 434 -8.06 -28.84 46.38
CA ASP A 434 -6.76 -29.39 45.94
C ASP A 434 -6.63 -29.97 44.53
N ASP A 435 -7.72 -30.45 43.92
CA ASP A 435 -7.74 -31.01 42.57
C ASP A 435 -7.51 -29.98 41.46
N ASN A 436 -7.89 -28.70 41.66
CA ASN A 436 -7.71 -27.64 40.67
C ASN A 436 -6.29 -27.08 40.65
N GLU A 437 -5.61 -27.05 41.78
CA GLU A 437 -4.20 -26.65 41.89
C GLU A 437 -3.26 -27.74 41.30
N GLU A 438 -3.60 -29.02 41.52
CA GLU A 438 -2.91 -30.14 40.89
C GLU A 438 -3.15 -30.24 39.38
N ALA A 439 -4.34 -29.89 38.88
CA ALA A 439 -4.65 -29.79 37.46
C ALA A 439 -3.85 -28.65 36.78
N CYS A 440 -3.73 -27.51 37.46
CA CYS A 440 -2.96 -26.36 36.99
C CYS A 440 -1.45 -26.65 36.98
N ASN A 441 -0.94 -27.35 37.98
CA ASN A 441 0.45 -27.79 38.08
C ASN A 441 0.79 -28.96 37.14
N ARG A 442 -0.13 -29.89 36.87
CA ARG A 442 0.02 -30.96 35.87
C ARG A 442 0.12 -30.37 34.44
N HIS A 443 -0.60 -29.26 34.12
CA HIS A 443 -0.46 -28.55 32.83
C HIS A 443 0.91 -27.89 32.69
N ARG A 444 1.52 -27.38 33.75
CA ARG A 444 2.89 -26.81 33.74
C ARG A 444 3.98 -27.88 33.58
N ALA A 445 3.79 -29.07 34.13
CA ALA A 445 4.79 -30.15 34.11
C ALA A 445 4.83 -30.94 32.79
N HIS A 446 3.77 -30.92 31.98
CA HIS A 446 3.65 -31.71 30.74
C HIS A 446 3.78 -30.91 29.43
N GLY A 447 4.46 -29.79 29.44
CA GLY A 447 4.78 -28.96 28.25
C GLY A 447 5.68 -29.63 27.19
N ARG A 448 5.60 -30.94 26.97
CA ARG A 448 6.17 -31.65 25.82
C ARG A 448 5.05 -32.30 25.02
N PRO A 449 4.92 -32.02 23.70
CA PRO A 449 3.91 -32.66 22.88
C PRO A 449 4.21 -34.17 22.74
N ARG A 450 3.35 -35.01 23.31
CA ARG A 450 3.35 -36.44 23.00
C ARG A 450 3.03 -36.62 21.53
N ARG A 451 3.97 -37.17 20.78
CA ARG A 451 3.74 -37.71 19.43
C ARG A 451 2.72 -38.84 19.52
N VAL A 452 1.49 -38.58 19.09
CA VAL A 452 0.48 -39.62 18.92
C VAL A 452 0.81 -40.35 17.63
N TYR A 453 1.48 -41.49 17.72
CA TYR A 453 1.62 -42.42 16.62
C TYR A 453 0.30 -43.18 16.46
N HIS A 454 -0.50 -42.84 15.48
CA HIS A 454 -1.57 -43.71 15.00
C HIS A 454 -0.94 -44.93 14.31
N ARG A 455 -0.93 -46.07 15.01
CA ARG A 455 -0.71 -47.39 14.39
C ARG A 455 -1.91 -47.69 13.53
N LEU A 456 -1.77 -47.55 12.22
CA LEU A 456 -2.69 -48.15 11.23
C LEU A 456 -2.49 -49.67 11.28
N GLY A 457 -3.45 -50.37 11.88
CA GLY A 457 -3.53 -51.84 11.86
C GLY A 457 -3.77 -52.30 10.42
N ARG A 458 -2.78 -53.02 9.86
CA ARG A 458 -2.95 -53.79 8.63
C ARG A 458 -3.93 -54.93 8.93
N ARG A 459 -5.13 -54.88 8.37
CA ARG A 459 -5.96 -56.10 8.18
C ARG A 459 -5.56 -56.72 6.84
N ARG A 460 -5.10 -57.97 6.89
CA ARG A 460 -4.95 -58.83 5.71
C ARG A 460 -6.31 -59.38 5.29
N PRO A 461 -6.59 -59.52 4.00
CA PRO A 461 -7.82 -60.17 3.51
C PRO A 461 -7.71 -61.70 3.61
N ARG A 462 -8.82 -62.31 3.92
CA ARG A 462 -9.12 -63.64 3.48
C ARG A 462 -10.17 -63.57 2.40
#